data_5e16e6eef357f47d09653002b7131ea2
#
_entry.id   5e16e6eef357f47d09653002b7131ea2
#
_cell.length_a   1.000
_cell.length_b   1.000
_cell.length_c   1.000
_cell.angle_alpha   90.00
_cell.angle_beta   90.00
_cell.angle_gamma   90.00
#
_symmetry.space_group_name_H-M   'P 1'
#
loop_
_entity.id
_entity.type
_entity.pdbx_description
1 polymer ?
#
loop_
_entity_poly.entity_id
_entity_poly.type
_entity_poly.pdbx_seq_one_letter_code
_entity_poly.pdbx_strand_id
1 'polypeptide(L)'
;MNKSPRRYHITTFGCQMNKADSERMAGILEDLGFQWSEDANEADLILYNTCTIRDNAEQKVYSYLGRQAKRKQTQPDLTLIVAGCVAQQEGEQLLRRVPEVDLIIGPQHANRLGDLLQQVFDGSQVVATEPIHIMEDITKPRRDSNITAWVNVIYGCNERCTYCVVPGVRGVEQSRTPAAIRAEMAQLGQQGYQEITLLGQNIDAYGRDLPGVTASGRHLHNFTDLLYYIHDVAGIERLRFATSHPRYFTERLIKACQELPKVCEHFHIPFQSGDNDILKAMKRGYTQEKYRQIIANIRDLMPDAAISADAIVGFPGETEAQFENTLKLVDEIGFDQLNTAAYSPRPGTPAAIWDNQLSEQVKSDRLQRLNHLVATKAAERSQRYLGRIEEILVEDVNPKDASQVMGRTRGNRLTFLTGNIEELRGKLVKVKITEVRPFSLTGVIF
;
A
#
# COMPACT_ATOMS: atom_id res chain seq x y z
N MET A 1 28.84 29.75 -15.75
CA MET A 1 29.31 28.62 -14.90
C MET A 1 28.14 27.66 -14.80
N ASN A 2 28.24 26.47 -15.45
CA ASN A 2 27.23 25.44 -15.27
C ASN A 2 27.32 24.94 -13.82
N LYS A 3 26.40 25.39 -12.96
CA LYS A 3 26.23 24.74 -11.65
C LYS A 3 25.84 23.29 -11.92
N SER A 4 26.50 22.34 -11.27
CA SER A 4 26.07 20.94 -11.27
C SER A 4 24.59 20.86 -10.89
N PRO A 5 23.80 19.98 -11.50
CA PRO A 5 22.39 19.86 -11.17
C PRO A 5 22.22 19.54 -9.69
N ARG A 6 21.26 20.18 -9.03
CA ARG A 6 20.94 19.90 -7.63
C ARG A 6 20.50 18.45 -7.47
N ARG A 7 20.90 17.81 -6.39
CA ARG A 7 20.56 16.42 -6.10
C ARG A 7 19.45 16.33 -5.06
N TYR A 8 18.58 15.34 -5.20
CA TYR A 8 17.54 15.04 -4.20
C TYR A 8 17.65 13.59 -3.70
N HIS A 9 17.19 13.38 -2.46
CA HIS A 9 17.04 12.07 -1.85
C HIS A 9 15.66 11.96 -1.21
N ILE A 10 14.95 10.84 -1.45
CA ILE A 10 13.67 10.54 -0.80
C ILE A 10 13.81 9.27 0.02
N THR A 11 13.49 9.35 1.30
CA THR A 11 13.30 8.18 2.16
C THR A 11 11.82 7.97 2.42
N THR A 12 11.29 6.81 2.01
CA THR A 12 9.87 6.49 2.18
C THR A 12 9.65 5.52 3.33
N PHE A 13 8.79 5.90 4.26
CA PHE A 13 8.30 5.05 5.34
C PHE A 13 6.85 4.66 5.07
N GLY A 14 6.48 3.41 5.37
CA GLY A 14 5.08 3.02 5.44
C GLY A 14 4.56 2.11 4.34
N CYS A 15 3.38 2.42 3.81
CA CYS A 15 2.60 1.56 2.92
C CYS A 15 2.85 1.85 1.42
N GLN A 16 2.21 1.05 0.54
CA GLN A 16 2.29 1.23 -0.91
C GLN A 16 1.80 2.61 -1.37
N MET A 17 0.79 3.18 -0.71
CA MET A 17 0.33 4.55 -1.02
C MET A 17 1.43 5.59 -0.79
N ASN A 18 2.21 5.46 0.30
CA ASN A 18 3.36 6.36 0.53
C ASN A 18 4.43 6.18 -0.56
N LYS A 19 4.66 4.95 -1.02
CA LYS A 19 5.59 4.71 -2.13
C LYS A 19 5.09 5.35 -3.42
N ALA A 20 3.82 5.19 -3.77
CA ALA A 20 3.22 5.85 -4.93
C ALA A 20 3.28 7.38 -4.83
N ASP A 21 3.05 7.94 -3.63
CA ASP A 21 3.21 9.38 -3.39
C ASP A 21 4.68 9.81 -3.57
N SER A 22 5.65 9.01 -3.12
CA SER A 22 7.08 9.28 -3.29
C SER A 22 7.53 9.21 -4.76
N GLU A 23 7.06 8.23 -5.52
CA GLU A 23 7.33 8.12 -6.96
C GLU A 23 6.83 9.37 -7.70
N ARG A 24 5.65 9.87 -7.33
CA ARG A 24 5.07 11.10 -7.89
C ARG A 24 5.90 12.32 -7.53
N MET A 25 6.22 12.51 -6.25
CA MET A 25 7.07 13.61 -5.80
C MET A 25 8.46 13.56 -6.44
N ALA A 26 9.04 12.37 -6.64
CA ALA A 26 10.30 12.21 -7.35
C ALA A 26 10.20 12.68 -8.81
N GLY A 27 9.13 12.32 -9.51
CA GLY A 27 8.89 12.81 -10.87
C GLY A 27 8.82 14.34 -10.95
N ILE A 28 8.11 14.99 -10.01
CA ILE A 28 8.06 16.46 -9.92
C ILE A 28 9.45 17.06 -9.72
N LEU A 29 10.28 16.46 -8.84
CA LEU A 29 11.63 16.94 -8.61
C LEU A 29 12.52 16.79 -9.85
N GLU A 30 12.39 15.70 -10.60
CA GLU A 30 13.13 15.50 -11.86
C GLU A 30 12.67 16.49 -12.94
N ASP A 31 11.38 16.79 -13.06
CA ASP A 31 10.84 17.82 -13.95
C ASP A 31 11.35 19.23 -13.58
N LEU A 32 11.67 19.48 -12.30
CA LEU A 32 12.31 20.71 -11.82
C LEU A 32 13.84 20.72 -12.04
N GLY A 33 14.41 19.66 -12.62
CA GLY A 33 15.83 19.55 -12.94
C GLY A 33 16.72 19.01 -11.81
N PHE A 34 16.12 18.46 -10.76
CA PHE A 34 16.89 17.75 -9.74
C PHE A 34 17.29 16.35 -10.23
N GLN A 35 18.40 15.82 -9.73
CA GLN A 35 18.85 14.46 -9.99
C GLN A 35 18.80 13.62 -8.72
N TRP A 36 18.40 12.36 -8.87
CA TRP A 36 18.38 11.39 -7.78
C TRP A 36 19.77 11.15 -7.19
N SER A 37 19.86 11.10 -5.88
CA SER A 37 21.04 10.62 -5.14
C SER A 37 20.66 9.45 -4.23
N GLU A 38 21.43 8.37 -4.29
CA GLU A 38 21.28 7.24 -3.37
C GLU A 38 21.73 7.62 -1.94
N ASP A 39 22.76 8.43 -1.83
CA ASP A 39 23.26 8.93 -0.54
C ASP A 39 22.60 10.27 -0.17
N ALA A 40 21.86 10.25 0.95
CA ALA A 40 21.25 11.45 1.52
C ALA A 40 22.28 12.54 1.86
N ASN A 41 23.55 12.18 2.15
CA ASN A 41 24.58 13.16 2.50
C ASN A 41 25.08 13.96 1.28
N GLU A 42 24.86 13.45 0.07
CA GLU A 42 25.21 14.15 -1.17
C GLU A 42 24.05 14.95 -1.76
N ALA A 43 22.85 14.87 -1.16
CA ALA A 43 21.67 15.55 -1.66
C ALA A 43 21.58 17.00 -1.17
N ASP A 44 21.12 17.90 -2.05
CA ASP A 44 20.80 19.31 -1.75
C ASP A 44 19.36 19.46 -1.26
N LEU A 45 18.52 18.45 -1.51
CA LEU A 45 17.14 18.36 -1.07
C LEU A 45 16.86 16.96 -0.50
N ILE A 46 16.36 16.91 0.73
CA ILE A 46 16.01 15.66 1.40
C ILE A 46 14.51 15.66 1.73
N LEU A 47 13.81 14.63 1.29
CA LEU A 47 12.39 14.44 1.54
C LEU A 47 12.16 13.12 2.33
N TYR A 48 11.53 13.26 3.50
CA TYR A 48 11.06 12.12 4.29
C TYR A 48 9.55 11.96 4.12
N ASN A 49 9.13 10.93 3.37
CA ASN A 49 7.71 10.59 3.25
C ASN A 49 7.31 9.63 4.38
N THR A 50 6.44 10.08 5.26
CA THR A 50 6.22 9.54 6.59
C THR A 50 4.89 8.81 6.74
N CYS A 51 4.81 7.87 7.69
CA CYS A 51 3.65 7.03 7.94
C CYS A 51 3.29 7.00 9.43
N THR A 52 2.01 7.08 9.75
CA THR A 52 1.47 6.99 11.11
C THR A 52 1.03 5.59 11.52
N ILE A 53 1.06 4.62 10.58
CA ILE A 53 0.52 3.26 10.82
C ILE A 53 1.51 2.39 11.63
N ARG A 54 2.81 2.72 11.60
CA ARG A 54 3.87 1.93 12.28
C ARG A 54 4.56 2.78 13.34
N ASP A 55 4.49 2.36 14.60
CA ASP A 55 5.05 3.10 15.76
C ASP A 55 6.54 3.46 15.60
N ASN A 56 7.33 2.51 15.13
CA ASN A 56 8.76 2.73 14.90
C ASN A 56 9.06 3.71 13.73
N ALA A 57 8.09 4.03 12.89
CA ALA A 57 8.32 4.93 11.76
C ALA A 57 8.45 6.38 12.22
N GLU A 58 7.63 6.83 13.16
CA GLU A 58 7.66 8.20 13.68
C GLU A 58 8.98 8.49 14.42
N GLN A 59 9.39 7.63 15.36
CA GLN A 59 10.67 7.80 16.07
C GLN A 59 11.87 7.81 15.13
N LYS A 60 11.85 6.95 14.10
CA LYS A 60 12.90 6.93 13.09
C LYS A 60 12.95 8.26 12.33
N VAL A 61 11.81 8.81 11.92
CA VAL A 61 11.74 10.08 11.21
C VAL A 61 12.43 11.20 12.01
N TYR A 62 12.13 11.34 13.31
CA TYR A 62 12.78 12.36 14.15
C TYR A 62 14.29 12.13 14.30
N SER A 63 14.73 10.89 14.39
CA SER A 63 16.17 10.56 14.41
C SER A 63 16.88 10.98 13.11
N TYR A 64 16.24 10.72 11.95
CA TYR A 64 16.79 11.15 10.65
C TYR A 64 16.77 12.67 10.50
N LEU A 65 15.65 13.31 10.86
CA LEU A 65 15.53 14.78 10.82
C LEU A 65 16.58 15.46 11.69
N GLY A 66 16.80 14.98 12.92
CA GLY A 66 17.80 15.56 13.82
C GLY A 66 19.23 15.51 13.26
N ARG A 67 19.58 14.49 12.47
CA ARG A 67 20.87 14.43 11.76
C ARG A 67 20.94 15.46 10.65
N GLN A 68 19.91 15.60 9.85
CA GLN A 68 19.89 16.54 8.74
C GLN A 68 19.74 18.01 9.21
N ALA A 69 19.02 18.26 10.30
CA ALA A 69 18.97 19.54 10.94
C ALA A 69 20.37 20.04 11.37
N LYS A 70 21.19 19.17 11.98
CA LYS A 70 22.59 19.48 12.29
C LYS A 70 23.42 19.78 11.03
N ARG A 71 23.22 18.99 9.95
CA ARG A 71 23.91 19.22 8.68
C ARG A 71 23.53 20.58 8.09
N LYS A 72 22.25 20.97 8.17
CA LYS A 72 21.77 22.25 7.65
C LYS A 72 22.40 23.46 8.36
N GLN A 73 22.81 23.35 9.61
CA GLN A 73 23.53 24.41 10.33
C GLN A 73 24.88 24.75 9.66
N THR A 74 25.52 23.78 8.99
CA THR A 74 26.77 23.96 8.23
C THR A 74 26.54 24.10 6.73
N GLN A 75 25.40 23.71 6.23
CA GLN A 75 24.96 23.78 4.84
C GLN A 75 23.57 24.43 4.75
N PRO A 76 23.46 25.76 4.88
CA PRO A 76 22.18 26.46 4.94
C PRO A 76 21.29 26.28 3.70
N ASP A 77 21.89 26.00 2.54
CA ASP A 77 21.18 25.79 1.27
C ASP A 77 20.51 24.41 1.18
N LEU A 78 20.71 23.51 2.18
CA LEU A 78 20.06 22.22 2.25
C LEU A 78 18.56 22.40 2.46
N THR A 79 17.73 21.87 1.58
CA THR A 79 16.27 21.87 1.70
C THR A 79 15.78 20.60 2.39
N LEU A 80 15.05 20.75 3.51
CA LEU A 80 14.47 19.64 4.27
C LEU A 80 12.95 19.63 4.16
N ILE A 81 12.41 18.49 3.69
CA ILE A 81 10.97 18.30 3.48
C ILE A 81 10.47 17.11 4.30
N VAL A 82 9.34 17.29 4.97
CA VAL A 82 8.61 16.19 5.60
C VAL A 82 7.25 16.07 4.94
N ALA A 83 6.98 14.91 4.37
CA ALA A 83 5.75 14.60 3.67
C ALA A 83 4.99 13.44 4.32
N GLY A 84 3.74 13.22 3.93
CA GLY A 84 2.94 12.05 4.28
C GLY A 84 2.11 12.19 5.55
N CYS A 85 1.75 11.03 6.14
CA CYS A 85 0.73 10.99 7.19
C CYS A 85 1.17 11.63 8.52
N VAL A 86 2.46 11.50 8.92
CA VAL A 86 2.97 12.21 10.12
C VAL A 86 3.01 13.72 9.87
N ALA A 87 3.46 14.12 8.66
CA ALA A 87 3.44 15.54 8.26
C ALA A 87 2.03 16.14 8.38
N GLN A 88 1.01 15.42 7.91
CA GLN A 88 -0.40 15.81 8.03
C GLN A 88 -0.86 15.91 9.49
N GLN A 89 -0.47 14.95 10.32
CA GLN A 89 -0.91 14.86 11.72
C GLN A 89 -0.27 15.91 12.59
N GLU A 90 1.04 16.14 12.44
CA GLU A 90 1.83 17.04 13.27
C GLU A 90 1.74 18.52 12.80
N GLY A 91 1.72 18.74 11.49
CA GLY A 91 1.63 20.08 10.92
C GLY A 91 2.68 21.03 11.52
N GLU A 92 2.24 22.21 11.98
CA GLU A 92 3.10 23.21 12.59
C GLU A 92 3.84 22.75 13.85
N GLN A 93 3.34 21.70 14.56
CA GLN A 93 4.03 21.20 15.76
C GLN A 93 5.38 20.58 15.40
N LEU A 94 5.49 20.00 14.20
CA LEU A 94 6.75 19.45 13.69
C LEU A 94 7.80 20.55 13.52
N LEU A 95 7.42 21.74 13.03
CA LEU A 95 8.32 22.91 12.93
C LEU A 95 8.81 23.39 14.30
N ARG A 96 7.95 23.31 15.33
CA ARG A 96 8.38 23.69 16.70
C ARG A 96 9.43 22.73 17.25
N ARG A 97 9.40 21.46 16.85
CA ARG A 97 10.37 20.44 17.26
C ARG A 97 11.64 20.44 16.42
N VAL A 98 11.54 20.73 15.13
CA VAL A 98 12.64 20.75 14.15
C VAL A 98 12.49 22.00 13.28
N PRO A 99 12.93 23.20 13.76
CA PRO A 99 12.77 24.46 13.04
C PRO A 99 13.51 24.52 11.70
N GLU A 100 14.47 23.63 11.47
CA GLU A 100 15.25 23.54 10.23
C GLU A 100 14.48 22.94 9.05
N VAL A 101 13.29 22.41 9.26
CA VAL A 101 12.43 21.88 8.18
C VAL A 101 11.86 23.06 7.38
N ASP A 102 12.00 23.04 6.07
CA ASP A 102 11.55 24.10 5.16
C ASP A 102 10.10 23.88 4.71
N LEU A 103 9.71 22.62 4.52
CA LEU A 103 8.42 22.29 3.92
C LEU A 103 7.79 21.09 4.60
N ILE A 104 6.54 21.23 5.00
CA ILE A 104 5.69 20.15 5.50
C ILE A 104 4.54 19.95 4.54
N ILE A 105 4.36 18.71 4.05
CA ILE A 105 3.36 18.37 3.03
C ILE A 105 2.47 17.22 3.50
N GLY A 106 1.17 17.48 3.65
CA GLY A 106 0.17 16.41 3.80
C GLY A 106 0.02 15.57 2.52
N PRO A 107 -0.52 14.34 2.62
CA PRO A 107 -0.65 13.44 1.46
C PRO A 107 -1.48 14.01 0.31
N GLN A 108 -2.46 14.87 0.60
CA GLN A 108 -3.32 15.50 -0.41
C GLN A 108 -2.59 16.54 -1.27
N HIS A 109 -1.45 17.04 -0.79
CA HIS A 109 -0.65 18.07 -1.44
C HIS A 109 0.57 17.52 -2.21
N ALA A 110 0.76 16.21 -2.28
CA ALA A 110 1.94 15.60 -2.91
C ALA A 110 2.14 16.06 -4.36
N ASN A 111 1.06 16.25 -5.14
CA ASN A 111 1.09 16.75 -6.50
C ASN A 111 1.37 18.26 -6.63
N ARG A 112 1.36 19.02 -5.51
CA ARG A 112 1.67 20.44 -5.46
C ARG A 112 3.11 20.74 -5.03
N LEU A 113 3.95 19.69 -4.91
CA LEU A 113 5.32 19.83 -4.43
C LEU A 113 6.09 20.93 -5.18
N GLY A 114 5.92 21.02 -6.51
CA GLY A 114 6.60 22.04 -7.32
C GLY A 114 6.27 23.47 -6.91
N ASP A 115 4.98 23.78 -6.78
CA ASP A 115 4.52 25.13 -6.39
C ASP A 115 4.93 25.46 -4.96
N LEU A 116 4.90 24.48 -4.05
CA LEU A 116 5.28 24.66 -2.66
C LEU A 116 6.79 24.86 -2.50
N LEU A 117 7.60 24.17 -3.30
CA LEU A 117 9.04 24.36 -3.34
C LEU A 117 9.45 25.74 -3.85
N GLN A 118 8.71 26.29 -4.82
CA GLN A 118 8.98 27.66 -5.27
C GLN A 118 8.85 28.66 -4.11
N GLN A 119 7.81 28.52 -3.27
CA GLN A 119 7.64 29.37 -2.08
C GLN A 119 8.80 29.20 -1.08
N VAL A 120 9.33 27.97 -0.94
CA VAL A 120 10.51 27.72 -0.09
C VAL A 120 11.74 28.43 -0.66
N PHE A 121 11.97 28.36 -1.97
CA PHE A 121 13.10 29.02 -2.62
C PHE A 121 12.99 30.54 -2.60
N ASP A 122 11.78 31.08 -2.51
CA ASP A 122 11.52 32.50 -2.30
C ASP A 122 11.69 32.93 -0.82
N GLY A 123 12.13 32.01 0.05
CA GLY A 123 12.50 32.26 1.45
C GLY A 123 11.41 31.99 2.48
N SER A 124 10.31 31.32 2.11
CA SER A 124 9.22 30.96 3.03
C SER A 124 9.43 29.59 3.65
N GLN A 125 9.09 29.45 4.93
CA GLN A 125 8.84 28.14 5.54
C GLN A 125 7.37 27.77 5.34
N VAL A 126 7.07 26.60 4.76
CA VAL A 126 5.74 26.26 4.26
C VAL A 126 5.14 25.04 4.98
N VAL A 127 3.88 25.16 5.39
CA VAL A 127 3.07 24.03 5.90
C VAL A 127 1.81 23.90 5.04
N ALA A 128 1.68 22.78 4.34
CA ALA A 128 0.56 22.48 3.46
C ALA A 128 -0.14 21.20 3.94
N THR A 129 -1.07 21.37 4.89
CA THR A 129 -1.82 20.29 5.54
C THR A 129 -3.34 20.53 5.55
N GLU A 130 -3.80 21.66 5.01
CA GLU A 130 -5.22 21.94 4.86
C GLU A 130 -5.91 20.92 3.93
N PRO A 131 -7.16 20.54 4.20
CA PRO A 131 -7.91 19.66 3.31
C PRO A 131 -8.13 20.32 1.93
N ILE A 132 -7.75 19.61 0.88
CA ILE A 132 -7.99 20.04 -0.50
C ILE A 132 -8.61 18.92 -1.33
N HIS A 133 -9.24 19.29 -2.44
CA HIS A 133 -9.57 18.34 -3.49
C HIS A 133 -8.32 18.03 -4.31
N ILE A 134 -7.96 16.74 -4.40
CA ILE A 134 -6.79 16.32 -5.18
C ILE A 134 -7.14 16.46 -6.66
N MET A 135 -6.46 17.39 -7.35
CA MET A 135 -6.60 17.55 -8.79
C MET A 135 -6.01 16.33 -9.52
N GLU A 136 -6.58 15.98 -10.67
CA GLU A 136 -5.95 14.99 -11.55
C GLU A 136 -4.54 15.44 -11.89
N ASP A 137 -3.60 14.53 -11.64
CA ASP A 137 -2.18 14.82 -11.77
C ASP A 137 -1.66 14.32 -13.12
N ILE A 138 -1.08 15.22 -13.88
CA ILE A 138 -0.44 14.93 -15.18
C ILE A 138 1.06 14.64 -15.03
N THR A 139 1.61 14.75 -13.82
CA THR A 139 3.03 14.50 -13.54
C THR A 139 3.36 13.03 -13.79
N LYS A 140 4.46 12.78 -14.48
CA LYS A 140 4.97 11.43 -14.68
C LYS A 140 5.71 10.97 -13.43
N PRO A 141 5.21 9.97 -12.68
CA PRO A 141 5.93 9.44 -11.54
C PRO A 141 7.29 8.85 -11.98
N ARG A 142 8.35 9.12 -11.20
CA ARG A 142 9.58 8.34 -11.30
C ARG A 142 9.38 7.03 -10.56
N ARG A 143 9.26 5.95 -11.28
CA ARG A 143 8.95 4.64 -10.70
C ARG A 143 10.22 3.86 -10.39
N ASP A 144 10.21 3.13 -9.26
CA ASP A 144 11.31 2.25 -8.87
C ASP A 144 11.41 0.99 -9.75
N SER A 145 10.28 0.55 -10.32
CA SER A 145 10.19 -0.59 -11.23
C SER A 145 9.82 -0.12 -12.64
N ASN A 146 10.31 -0.81 -13.65
CA ASN A 146 9.89 -0.68 -15.04
C ASN A 146 9.00 -1.84 -15.51
N ILE A 147 8.57 -2.73 -14.60
CA ILE A 147 7.78 -3.91 -14.88
C ILE A 147 6.41 -3.83 -14.22
N THR A 148 6.38 -3.40 -12.95
CA THR A 148 5.17 -3.28 -12.15
C THR A 148 4.93 -1.82 -11.77
N ALA A 149 3.67 -1.39 -11.75
CA ALA A 149 3.30 -0.03 -11.38
C ALA A 149 2.11 -0.01 -10.42
N TRP A 150 2.07 1.02 -9.57
CA TRP A 150 0.90 1.33 -8.75
C TRP A 150 0.10 2.45 -9.40
N VAL A 151 -1.21 2.26 -9.45
CA VAL A 151 -2.17 3.26 -9.95
C VAL A 151 -3.20 3.54 -8.87
N ASN A 152 -3.17 4.73 -8.31
CA ASN A 152 -4.19 5.16 -7.36
C ASN A 152 -5.51 5.34 -8.09
N VAL A 153 -6.58 4.71 -7.61
CA VAL A 153 -7.93 4.87 -8.18
C VAL A 153 -8.85 5.68 -7.27
N ILE A 154 -8.59 5.65 -5.96
CA ILE A 154 -9.33 6.40 -4.94
C ILE A 154 -8.39 6.86 -3.83
N TYR A 155 -8.52 8.09 -3.40
CA TYR A 155 -7.83 8.67 -2.25
C TYR A 155 -8.77 8.78 -1.06
N GLY A 156 -8.22 8.82 0.17
CA GLY A 156 -8.97 9.00 1.39
C GLY A 156 -9.89 7.83 1.76
N CYS A 157 -10.64 7.98 2.85
CA CYS A 157 -11.57 6.96 3.33
C CYS A 157 -12.65 7.59 4.21
N ASN A 158 -13.92 7.27 3.94
CA ASN A 158 -15.06 7.76 4.73
C ASN A 158 -15.45 6.80 5.86
N GLU A 159 -14.75 5.67 6.03
CA GLU A 159 -15.00 4.76 7.15
C GLU A 159 -14.59 5.42 8.48
N ARG A 160 -15.36 5.15 9.51
CA ARG A 160 -15.15 5.71 10.86
C ARG A 160 -14.68 4.64 11.84
N CYS A 161 -13.73 3.80 11.38
CA CYS A 161 -13.14 2.78 12.25
C CYS A 161 -12.48 3.44 13.47
N THR A 162 -12.80 2.96 14.67
CA THR A 162 -12.43 3.63 15.93
C THR A 162 -10.93 3.68 16.21
N TYR A 163 -10.13 2.87 15.52
CA TYR A 163 -8.68 2.79 15.64
C TYR A 163 -7.91 3.48 14.50
N CYS A 164 -8.61 3.95 13.47
CA CYS A 164 -7.97 4.31 12.21
C CYS A 164 -7.82 5.83 12.06
N VAL A 165 -6.59 6.26 11.76
CA VAL A 165 -6.25 7.67 11.50
C VAL A 165 -6.48 8.10 10.05
N VAL A 166 -6.69 7.16 9.13
CA VAL A 166 -6.73 7.44 7.68
C VAL A 166 -7.68 8.59 7.31
N PRO A 167 -8.92 8.67 7.81
CA PRO A 167 -9.80 9.79 7.48
C PRO A 167 -9.22 11.16 7.88
N GLY A 168 -8.52 11.20 9.01
CA GLY A 168 -7.89 12.44 9.51
C GLY A 168 -6.63 12.86 8.75
N VAL A 169 -5.88 11.89 8.18
CA VAL A 169 -4.59 12.18 7.54
C VAL A 169 -4.61 12.10 6.02
N ARG A 170 -5.56 11.39 5.42
CA ARG A 170 -5.72 11.28 3.96
C ARG A 170 -7.01 11.88 3.43
N GLY A 171 -7.87 12.36 4.32
CA GLY A 171 -9.11 13.04 3.98
C GLY A 171 -10.25 12.12 3.56
N VAL A 172 -11.28 12.73 2.99
CA VAL A 172 -12.48 12.05 2.47
C VAL A 172 -12.19 11.29 1.18
N GLU A 173 -13.06 10.33 0.86
CA GLU A 173 -12.98 9.59 -0.40
C GLU A 173 -13.05 10.53 -1.60
N GLN A 174 -12.09 10.36 -2.51
CA GLN A 174 -12.00 11.05 -3.80
C GLN A 174 -11.59 10.03 -4.87
N SER A 175 -12.54 9.60 -5.67
CA SER A 175 -12.31 8.69 -6.79
C SER A 175 -11.77 9.46 -7.99
N ARG A 176 -10.76 8.89 -8.64
CA ARG A 176 -10.32 9.40 -9.95
C ARG A 176 -11.29 8.98 -11.04
N THR A 177 -11.35 9.76 -12.10
CA THR A 177 -12.24 9.42 -13.22
C THR A 177 -11.79 8.13 -13.91
N PRO A 178 -12.72 7.26 -14.36
CA PRO A 178 -12.34 6.04 -15.09
C PRO A 178 -11.49 6.31 -16.33
N ALA A 179 -11.75 7.41 -17.01
CA ALA A 179 -11.01 7.80 -18.21
C ALA A 179 -9.54 8.15 -17.89
N ALA A 180 -9.29 8.88 -16.78
CA ALA A 180 -7.94 9.21 -16.34
C ALA A 180 -7.15 7.97 -15.93
N ILE A 181 -7.78 7.05 -15.19
CA ILE A 181 -7.17 5.77 -14.81
C ILE A 181 -6.79 4.95 -16.04
N ARG A 182 -7.71 4.81 -17.00
CA ARG A 182 -7.45 4.07 -18.24
C ARG A 182 -6.35 4.73 -19.09
N ALA A 183 -6.31 6.05 -19.16
CA ALA A 183 -5.27 6.78 -19.89
C ALA A 183 -3.88 6.57 -19.26
N GLU A 184 -3.76 6.65 -17.93
CA GLU A 184 -2.51 6.34 -17.22
C GLU A 184 -2.07 4.89 -17.47
N MET A 185 -2.99 3.92 -17.35
CA MET A 185 -2.70 2.53 -17.64
C MET A 185 -2.27 2.28 -19.08
N ALA A 186 -2.89 2.95 -20.04
CA ALA A 186 -2.50 2.85 -21.46
C ALA A 186 -1.08 3.39 -21.70
N GLN A 187 -0.72 4.49 -21.04
CA GLN A 187 0.62 5.04 -21.10
C GLN A 187 1.65 4.06 -20.48
N LEU A 188 1.33 3.45 -19.35
CA LEU A 188 2.18 2.43 -18.71
C LEU A 188 2.36 1.21 -19.60
N GLY A 189 1.30 0.71 -20.25
CA GLY A 189 1.38 -0.40 -21.19
C GLY A 189 2.28 -0.07 -22.40
N GLN A 190 2.21 1.16 -22.92
CA GLN A 190 3.12 1.63 -23.99
C GLN A 190 4.57 1.74 -23.54
N GLN A 191 4.81 1.99 -22.26
CA GLN A 191 6.15 2.04 -21.66
C GLN A 191 6.71 0.65 -21.30
N GLY A 192 5.93 -0.43 -21.52
CA GLY A 192 6.37 -1.80 -21.29
C GLY A 192 6.07 -2.36 -19.89
N TYR A 193 5.30 -1.67 -19.06
CA TYR A 193 4.84 -2.23 -17.79
C TYR A 193 3.89 -3.40 -18.02
N GLN A 194 4.10 -4.48 -17.28
CA GLN A 194 3.37 -5.75 -17.43
C GLN A 194 2.26 -5.92 -16.39
N GLU A 195 2.47 -5.43 -15.16
CA GLU A 195 1.53 -5.60 -14.06
C GLU A 195 1.18 -4.26 -13.43
N ILE A 196 -0.11 -4.03 -13.19
CA ILE A 196 -0.62 -2.87 -12.46
C ILE A 196 -1.32 -3.32 -11.20
N THR A 197 -0.96 -2.71 -10.07
CA THR A 197 -1.71 -2.81 -8.82
C THR A 197 -2.52 -1.54 -8.59
N LEU A 198 -3.85 -1.68 -8.60
CA LEU A 198 -4.78 -0.60 -8.28
C LEU A 198 -4.78 -0.36 -6.77
N LEU A 199 -4.61 0.89 -6.37
CA LEU A 199 -4.50 1.30 -4.96
C LEU A 199 -5.64 2.22 -4.51
N GLY A 200 -6.01 2.07 -3.25
CA GLY A 200 -6.92 2.93 -2.51
C GLY A 200 -6.82 2.64 -1.00
N GLN A 201 -7.39 3.45 -0.13
CA GLN A 201 -7.54 3.11 1.29
C GLN A 201 -8.71 2.17 1.55
N ASN A 202 -9.73 2.24 0.71
CA ASN A 202 -10.87 1.35 0.62
C ASN A 202 -11.25 1.28 -0.87
N ILE A 203 -10.65 0.34 -1.59
CA ILE A 203 -10.78 0.30 -3.04
C ILE A 203 -12.22 -0.01 -3.49
N ASP A 204 -12.96 -0.79 -2.70
CA ASP A 204 -14.33 -1.18 -3.02
C ASP A 204 -15.33 -0.01 -2.89
N ALA A 205 -14.91 1.12 -2.27
CA ALA A 205 -15.70 2.34 -2.20
C ALA A 205 -15.61 3.20 -3.49
N TYR A 206 -14.73 2.82 -4.42
CA TYR A 206 -14.53 3.54 -5.68
C TYR A 206 -15.83 3.87 -6.40
N GLY A 207 -15.93 5.11 -6.87
CA GLY A 207 -17.02 5.59 -7.72
C GLY A 207 -18.24 6.14 -7.01
N ARG A 208 -18.31 6.05 -5.67
CA ARG A 208 -19.47 6.53 -4.88
C ARG A 208 -19.63 8.04 -4.91
N ASP A 209 -18.54 8.74 -5.06
CA ASP A 209 -18.44 10.21 -5.13
C ASP A 209 -18.43 10.74 -6.58
N LEU A 210 -18.39 9.85 -7.58
CA LEU A 210 -18.40 10.25 -8.97
C LEU A 210 -19.82 10.55 -9.49
N PRO A 211 -20.00 11.58 -10.31
CA PRO A 211 -21.24 11.81 -11.03
C PRO A 211 -21.54 10.65 -12.00
N GLY A 212 -22.75 10.19 -12.00
CA GLY A 212 -23.21 8.88 -12.50
C GLY A 212 -22.96 8.50 -13.96
N VAL A 213 -22.28 9.28 -14.84
CA VAL A 213 -22.19 8.97 -16.27
C VAL A 213 -20.83 9.34 -16.86
N THR A 214 -20.21 8.41 -17.60
CA THR A 214 -19.03 8.71 -18.44
C THR A 214 -19.42 9.53 -19.68
N ALA A 215 -18.44 10.17 -20.34
CA ALA A 215 -18.64 10.89 -21.60
C ALA A 215 -19.29 10.03 -22.73
N SER A 216 -19.18 8.69 -22.66
CA SER A 216 -19.82 7.73 -23.57
C SER A 216 -21.23 7.29 -23.13
N GLY A 217 -21.81 7.88 -22.06
CA GLY A 217 -23.11 7.51 -21.52
C GLY A 217 -23.11 6.24 -20.67
N ARG A 218 -21.96 5.64 -20.38
CA ARG A 218 -21.85 4.46 -19.53
C ARG A 218 -21.71 4.85 -18.06
N HIS A 219 -22.55 4.27 -17.22
CA HIS A 219 -22.43 4.42 -15.78
C HIS A 219 -21.30 3.54 -15.23
N LEU A 220 -20.30 4.14 -14.61
CA LEU A 220 -19.21 3.45 -13.92
C LEU A 220 -19.27 3.82 -12.44
N HIS A 221 -20.25 3.23 -11.74
CA HIS A 221 -20.61 3.61 -10.38
C HIS A 221 -19.83 2.90 -9.28
N ASN A 222 -19.01 1.90 -9.61
CA ASN A 222 -18.31 1.12 -8.62
C ASN A 222 -17.04 0.47 -9.17
N PHE A 223 -16.27 -0.10 -8.25
CA PHE A 223 -14.99 -0.73 -8.56
C PHE A 223 -15.11 -1.89 -9.57
N THR A 224 -16.18 -2.67 -9.52
CA THR A 224 -16.41 -3.75 -10.49
C THR A 224 -16.57 -3.22 -11.92
N ASP A 225 -17.30 -2.12 -12.10
CA ASP A 225 -17.46 -1.48 -13.42
C ASP A 225 -16.12 -0.93 -13.92
N LEU A 226 -15.30 -0.38 -13.01
CA LEU A 226 -13.95 0.06 -13.37
C LEU A 226 -13.11 -1.11 -13.88
N LEU A 227 -13.12 -2.28 -13.22
CA LEU A 227 -12.36 -3.45 -13.68
C LEU A 227 -12.77 -3.87 -15.11
N TYR A 228 -14.06 -3.94 -15.42
CA TYR A 228 -14.54 -4.21 -16.79
C TYR A 228 -14.08 -3.15 -17.79
N TYR A 229 -13.99 -1.89 -17.37
CA TYR A 229 -13.59 -0.79 -18.24
C TYR A 229 -12.11 -0.76 -18.57
N ILE A 230 -11.24 -1.23 -17.65
CA ILE A 230 -9.77 -1.12 -17.78
C ILE A 230 -9.06 -2.42 -18.11
N HIS A 231 -9.70 -3.59 -17.97
CA HIS A 231 -9.01 -4.89 -18.05
C HIS A 231 -8.37 -5.18 -19.43
N ASP A 232 -8.89 -4.60 -20.49
CA ASP A 232 -8.43 -4.82 -21.87
C ASP A 232 -7.33 -3.86 -22.35
N VAL A 233 -6.81 -3.01 -21.46
CA VAL A 233 -5.72 -2.08 -21.79
C VAL A 233 -4.53 -2.85 -22.35
N ALA A 234 -4.08 -2.41 -23.53
CA ALA A 234 -2.97 -3.04 -24.26
C ALA A 234 -1.64 -2.89 -23.51
N GLY A 235 -0.78 -3.90 -23.58
CA GLY A 235 0.54 -3.93 -22.93
C GLY A 235 0.51 -4.32 -21.46
N ILE A 236 -0.65 -4.32 -20.80
CA ILE A 236 -0.79 -4.79 -19.43
C ILE A 236 -1.28 -6.24 -19.45
N GLU A 237 -0.55 -7.14 -18.78
CA GLU A 237 -0.86 -8.57 -18.70
C GLU A 237 -1.52 -8.97 -17.40
N ARG A 238 -1.27 -8.21 -16.29
CA ARG A 238 -1.80 -8.52 -14.97
C ARG A 238 -2.36 -7.28 -14.28
N LEU A 239 -3.53 -7.46 -13.67
CA LEU A 239 -4.17 -6.47 -12.81
C LEU A 239 -4.30 -7.04 -11.39
N ARG A 240 -3.87 -6.27 -10.41
CA ARG A 240 -4.08 -6.52 -8.98
C ARG A 240 -4.80 -5.35 -8.34
N PHE A 241 -5.39 -5.60 -7.21
CA PHE A 241 -5.92 -4.55 -6.35
C PHE A 241 -5.68 -4.92 -4.88
N ALA A 242 -5.66 -3.92 -4.02
CA ALA A 242 -5.40 -4.11 -2.59
C ALA A 242 -6.37 -3.28 -1.75
N THR A 243 -6.47 -3.62 -0.45
CA THR A 243 -7.26 -2.89 0.56
C THR A 243 -8.76 -2.93 0.34
N SER A 244 -9.29 -4.11 0.03
CA SER A 244 -10.73 -4.37 0.01
C SER A 244 -11.33 -4.33 1.42
N HIS A 245 -12.57 -3.89 1.51
CA HIS A 245 -13.30 -3.84 2.77
C HIS A 245 -14.48 -4.83 2.74
N PRO A 246 -14.59 -5.79 3.70
CA PRO A 246 -15.61 -6.85 3.66
C PRO A 246 -17.05 -6.37 3.55
N ARG A 247 -17.34 -5.17 4.05
CA ARG A 247 -18.66 -4.54 3.94
C ARG A 247 -19.11 -4.31 2.50
N TYR A 248 -18.15 -4.03 1.61
CA TYR A 248 -18.40 -3.61 0.22
C TYR A 248 -18.03 -4.67 -0.80
N PHE A 249 -17.42 -5.77 -0.35
CA PHE A 249 -17.02 -6.89 -1.20
C PHE A 249 -18.25 -7.65 -1.69
N THR A 250 -18.54 -7.64 -2.98
CA THR A 250 -19.76 -8.16 -3.57
C THR A 250 -19.54 -9.43 -4.39
N GLU A 251 -20.58 -10.25 -4.56
CA GLU A 251 -20.55 -11.41 -5.46
C GLU A 251 -20.25 -11.00 -6.91
N ARG A 252 -20.75 -9.82 -7.34
CA ARG A 252 -20.44 -9.29 -8.68
C ARG A 252 -18.96 -9.02 -8.87
N LEU A 253 -18.26 -8.53 -7.84
CA LEU A 253 -16.81 -8.35 -7.87
C LEU A 253 -16.08 -9.69 -8.00
N ILE A 254 -16.51 -10.71 -7.24
CA ILE A 254 -15.93 -12.06 -7.31
C ILE A 254 -16.07 -12.65 -8.71
N LYS A 255 -17.28 -12.54 -9.31
CA LYS A 255 -17.53 -12.98 -10.69
C LYS A 255 -16.68 -12.23 -11.70
N ALA A 256 -16.56 -10.91 -11.58
CA ALA A 256 -15.69 -10.11 -12.45
C ALA A 256 -14.23 -10.57 -12.38
N CYS A 257 -13.72 -10.88 -11.18
CA CYS A 257 -12.35 -11.40 -11.03
C CYS A 257 -12.16 -12.78 -11.69
N GLN A 258 -13.19 -13.61 -11.72
CA GLN A 258 -13.17 -14.91 -12.42
C GLN A 258 -13.24 -14.74 -13.95
N GLU A 259 -14.07 -13.79 -14.43
CA GLU A 259 -14.35 -13.59 -15.85
C GLU A 259 -13.23 -12.82 -16.58
N LEU A 260 -12.49 -11.94 -15.86
CA LEU A 260 -11.51 -11.03 -16.43
C LEU A 260 -10.10 -11.65 -16.37
N PRO A 261 -9.55 -12.17 -17.48
CA PRO A 261 -8.35 -13.02 -17.46
C PRO A 261 -7.08 -12.30 -16.99
N LYS A 262 -7.02 -10.95 -17.07
CA LYS A 262 -5.87 -10.19 -16.58
C LYS A 262 -5.96 -9.91 -15.07
N VAL A 263 -7.12 -10.03 -14.44
CA VAL A 263 -7.27 -9.84 -13.00
C VAL A 263 -6.69 -11.06 -12.28
N CYS A 264 -5.72 -10.82 -11.40
CA CYS A 264 -5.05 -11.88 -10.65
C CYS A 264 -5.94 -12.40 -9.51
N GLU A 265 -5.92 -13.71 -9.29
CA GLU A 265 -6.71 -14.41 -8.26
C GLU A 265 -6.04 -14.23 -6.87
N HIS A 266 -5.80 -13.00 -6.48
CA HIS A 266 -5.24 -12.62 -5.17
C HIS A 266 -6.12 -11.54 -4.53
N PHE A 267 -6.67 -11.86 -3.37
CA PHE A 267 -7.58 -10.99 -2.65
C PHE A 267 -6.99 -10.59 -1.30
N HIS A 268 -6.77 -9.29 -1.11
CA HIS A 268 -6.40 -8.74 0.18
C HIS A 268 -7.62 -8.11 0.85
N ILE A 269 -8.18 -8.84 1.84
CA ILE A 269 -9.46 -8.50 2.50
C ILE A 269 -9.24 -8.44 4.02
N PRO A 270 -8.84 -7.30 4.60
CA PRO A 270 -8.61 -7.13 6.03
C PRO A 270 -9.83 -7.42 6.88
N PHE A 271 -9.80 -8.45 7.74
CA PHE A 271 -10.92 -8.79 8.65
C PHE A 271 -10.79 -8.15 10.03
N GLN A 272 -9.61 -7.77 10.45
CA GLN A 272 -9.23 -7.08 11.68
C GLN A 272 -9.43 -7.90 12.98
N SER A 273 -10.61 -8.50 13.22
CA SER A 273 -10.91 -9.36 14.36
C SER A 273 -11.87 -10.48 13.97
N GLY A 274 -11.74 -11.66 14.59
CA GLY A 274 -12.65 -12.79 14.43
C GLY A 274 -13.86 -12.75 15.37
N ASP A 275 -14.04 -11.68 16.13
CA ASP A 275 -15.13 -11.52 17.11
C ASP A 275 -16.06 -10.39 16.72
N ASN A 276 -17.39 -10.64 16.78
CA ASN A 276 -18.41 -9.68 16.34
C ASN A 276 -18.52 -8.47 17.27
N ASP A 277 -18.30 -8.61 18.57
CA ASP A 277 -18.37 -7.48 19.50
C ASP A 277 -17.14 -6.56 19.31
N ILE A 278 -15.98 -7.14 19.06
CA ILE A 278 -14.77 -6.37 18.72
C ILE A 278 -14.95 -5.67 17.35
N LEU A 279 -15.47 -6.35 16.32
CA LEU A 279 -15.80 -5.73 15.03
C LEU A 279 -16.78 -4.58 15.17
N LYS A 280 -17.79 -4.72 16.04
CA LYS A 280 -18.75 -3.65 16.36
C LYS A 280 -18.06 -2.49 17.09
N ALA A 281 -17.22 -2.77 18.08
CA ALA A 281 -16.43 -1.75 18.79
C ALA A 281 -15.47 -1.02 17.84
N MET A 282 -14.86 -1.73 16.89
CA MET A 282 -14.04 -1.19 15.81
C MET A 282 -14.85 -0.41 14.76
N LYS A 283 -16.20 -0.45 14.78
CA LYS A 283 -17.12 0.11 13.78
C LYS A 283 -16.87 -0.41 12.36
N ARG A 284 -16.65 -1.71 12.20
CA ARG A 284 -16.37 -2.31 10.90
C ARG A 284 -17.60 -2.53 10.01
N GLY A 285 -18.79 -2.60 10.57
CA GLY A 285 -20.05 -2.69 9.82
C GLY A 285 -20.29 -4.00 9.06
N TYR A 286 -19.61 -5.07 9.47
CA TYR A 286 -19.84 -6.46 9.03
C TYR A 286 -19.56 -7.42 10.20
N THR A 287 -19.93 -8.68 10.02
CA THR A 287 -19.71 -9.75 11.00
C THR A 287 -18.71 -10.80 10.48
N GLN A 288 -18.19 -11.63 11.38
CA GLN A 288 -17.31 -12.74 11.02
C GLN A 288 -18.01 -13.77 10.11
N GLU A 289 -19.33 -13.98 10.25
CA GLU A 289 -20.11 -14.86 9.39
C GLU A 289 -20.15 -14.31 7.95
N LYS A 290 -20.37 -13.01 7.80
CA LYS A 290 -20.30 -12.34 6.50
C LYS A 290 -18.91 -12.50 5.88
N TYR A 291 -17.86 -12.37 6.69
CA TYR A 291 -16.50 -12.55 6.21
C TYR A 291 -16.26 -13.98 5.71
N ARG A 292 -16.66 -15.00 6.49
CA ARG A 292 -16.59 -16.42 6.06
C ARG A 292 -17.33 -16.65 4.75
N GLN A 293 -18.53 -16.06 4.61
CA GLN A 293 -19.31 -16.21 3.39
C GLN A 293 -18.58 -15.61 2.16
N ILE A 294 -17.93 -14.46 2.31
CA ILE A 294 -17.12 -13.87 1.22
C ILE A 294 -16.01 -14.83 0.81
N ILE A 295 -15.26 -15.36 1.77
CA ILE A 295 -14.18 -16.29 1.47
C ILE A 295 -14.69 -17.60 0.83
N ALA A 296 -15.81 -18.13 1.32
CA ALA A 296 -16.45 -19.32 0.72
C ALA A 296 -16.84 -19.04 -0.75
N ASN A 297 -17.53 -17.93 -1.03
CA ASN A 297 -17.92 -17.56 -2.39
C ASN A 297 -16.71 -17.38 -3.33
N ILE A 298 -15.58 -16.83 -2.82
CA ILE A 298 -14.34 -16.74 -3.61
C ILE A 298 -13.83 -18.15 -3.94
N ARG A 299 -13.75 -19.03 -2.96
CA ARG A 299 -13.20 -20.39 -3.14
C ARG A 299 -14.08 -21.29 -3.96
N ASP A 300 -15.39 -21.10 -3.94
CA ASP A 300 -16.34 -21.84 -4.78
C ASP A 300 -16.12 -21.53 -6.27
N LEU A 301 -15.85 -20.26 -6.61
CA LEU A 301 -15.61 -19.84 -7.98
C LEU A 301 -14.14 -19.97 -8.41
N MET A 302 -13.21 -19.77 -7.47
CA MET A 302 -11.75 -19.77 -7.68
C MET A 302 -11.05 -20.55 -6.55
N PRO A 303 -11.05 -21.89 -6.57
CA PRO A 303 -10.54 -22.72 -5.46
C PRO A 303 -9.07 -22.46 -5.11
N ASP A 304 -8.27 -22.07 -6.09
CA ASP A 304 -6.83 -21.79 -5.94
C ASP A 304 -6.53 -20.33 -5.60
N ALA A 305 -7.55 -19.47 -5.47
CA ALA A 305 -7.37 -18.05 -5.12
C ALA A 305 -6.52 -17.90 -3.85
N ALA A 306 -5.58 -16.96 -3.91
CA ALA A 306 -4.78 -16.58 -2.76
C ALA A 306 -5.51 -15.53 -1.93
N ILE A 307 -5.66 -15.78 -0.63
CA ILE A 307 -6.32 -14.89 0.31
C ILE A 307 -5.30 -14.31 1.28
N SER A 308 -5.22 -12.99 1.33
CA SER A 308 -4.45 -12.26 2.32
C SER A 308 -5.33 -11.31 3.12
N ALA A 309 -4.93 -11.00 4.35
CA ALA A 309 -5.71 -10.13 5.22
C ALA A 309 -4.82 -9.41 6.25
N ASP A 310 -5.45 -8.55 7.06
CA ASP A 310 -4.87 -7.92 8.23
C ASP A 310 -5.69 -8.27 9.47
N ALA A 311 -5.01 -8.48 10.61
CA ALA A 311 -5.61 -8.70 11.92
C ALA A 311 -4.93 -7.85 12.99
N ILE A 312 -5.75 -7.30 13.89
CA ILE A 312 -5.31 -6.53 15.05
C ILE A 312 -5.70 -7.30 16.30
N VAL A 313 -4.74 -7.59 17.17
CA VAL A 313 -4.97 -8.22 18.48
C VAL A 313 -4.76 -7.22 19.60
N GLY A 314 -5.38 -7.47 20.76
CA GLY A 314 -5.23 -6.61 21.91
C GLY A 314 -5.94 -5.27 21.76
N PHE A 315 -7.03 -5.21 21.00
CA PHE A 315 -7.90 -4.05 20.91
C PHE A 315 -8.48 -3.72 22.31
N PRO A 316 -8.72 -2.44 22.67
CA PRO A 316 -9.24 -2.08 23.98
C PRO A 316 -10.48 -2.91 24.40
N GLY A 317 -10.39 -3.55 25.55
CA GLY A 317 -11.44 -4.40 26.10
C GLY A 317 -11.56 -5.81 25.49
N GLU A 318 -10.71 -6.20 24.55
CA GLU A 318 -10.70 -7.55 23.99
C GLU A 318 -10.41 -8.58 25.07
N THR A 319 -11.36 -9.48 25.33
CA THR A 319 -11.19 -10.61 26.27
C THR A 319 -10.40 -11.76 25.64
N GLU A 320 -9.97 -12.71 26.44
CA GLU A 320 -9.30 -13.91 25.93
C GLU A 320 -10.22 -14.75 25.03
N ALA A 321 -11.48 -14.92 25.39
CA ALA A 321 -12.45 -15.63 24.56
C ALA A 321 -12.66 -14.99 23.19
N GLN A 322 -12.65 -13.67 23.11
CA GLN A 322 -12.76 -12.91 21.85
C GLN A 322 -11.50 -13.05 21.00
N PHE A 323 -10.33 -13.04 21.61
CA PHE A 323 -9.08 -13.35 20.91
C PHE A 323 -9.07 -14.79 20.38
N GLU A 324 -9.55 -15.79 21.15
CA GLU A 324 -9.70 -17.18 20.68
C GLU A 324 -10.63 -17.28 19.46
N ASN A 325 -11.67 -16.44 19.35
CA ASN A 325 -12.51 -16.36 18.14
C ASN A 325 -11.69 -15.90 16.92
N THR A 326 -10.73 -15.00 17.12
CA THR A 326 -9.80 -14.59 16.06
C THR A 326 -8.89 -15.74 15.63
N LEU A 327 -8.33 -16.50 16.56
CA LEU A 327 -7.52 -17.69 16.24
C LEU A 327 -8.34 -18.75 15.47
N LYS A 328 -9.56 -19.03 15.91
CA LYS A 328 -10.47 -19.97 15.21
C LYS A 328 -10.74 -19.54 13.78
N LEU A 329 -11.02 -18.26 13.54
CA LEU A 329 -11.25 -17.74 12.20
C LEU A 329 -10.00 -17.92 11.30
N VAL A 330 -8.81 -17.65 11.83
CA VAL A 330 -7.55 -17.82 11.10
C VAL A 330 -7.28 -19.31 10.78
N ASP A 331 -7.54 -20.20 11.73
CA ASP A 331 -7.39 -21.65 11.56
C ASP A 331 -8.33 -22.20 10.47
N GLU A 332 -9.60 -21.81 10.51
CA GLU A 332 -10.63 -22.24 9.54
C GLU A 332 -10.35 -21.74 8.13
N ILE A 333 -9.98 -20.47 7.99
CA ILE A 333 -9.78 -19.87 6.67
C ILE A 333 -8.46 -20.34 6.04
N GLY A 334 -7.39 -20.48 6.82
CA GLY A 334 -6.08 -20.83 6.30
C GLY A 334 -5.64 -19.81 5.23
N PHE A 335 -5.21 -18.64 5.69
CA PHE A 335 -4.74 -17.56 4.83
C PHE A 335 -3.43 -17.90 4.15
N ASP A 336 -3.24 -17.39 2.93
CA ASP A 336 -1.95 -17.44 2.24
C ASP A 336 -0.96 -16.47 2.87
N GLN A 337 -1.46 -15.32 3.32
CA GLN A 337 -0.68 -14.32 4.06
C GLN A 337 -1.60 -13.56 5.02
N LEU A 338 -1.16 -13.37 6.24
CA LEU A 338 -1.85 -12.53 7.22
C LEU A 338 -0.85 -11.55 7.83
N ASN A 339 -1.11 -10.27 7.67
CA ASN A 339 -0.37 -9.24 8.38
C ASN A 339 -1.02 -9.07 9.76
N THR A 340 -0.22 -9.21 10.79
CA THR A 340 -0.67 -9.16 12.18
C THR A 340 -0.09 -7.95 12.88
N ALA A 341 -0.86 -7.31 13.74
CA ALA A 341 -0.40 -6.21 14.55
C ALA A 341 -1.03 -6.26 15.96
N ALA A 342 -0.25 -5.90 16.98
CA ALA A 342 -0.81 -5.52 18.25
C ALA A 342 -1.45 -4.13 18.14
N TYR A 343 -2.58 -3.93 18.79
CA TYR A 343 -3.22 -2.62 18.83
C TYR A 343 -2.28 -1.59 19.47
N SER A 344 -2.11 -0.48 18.78
CA SER A 344 -1.37 0.68 19.24
C SER A 344 -2.26 1.92 19.21
N PRO A 345 -2.44 2.64 20.33
CA PRO A 345 -3.23 3.86 20.38
C PRO A 345 -2.69 4.90 19.40
N ARG A 346 -3.56 5.46 18.56
CA ARG A 346 -3.20 6.51 17.61
C ARG A 346 -3.82 7.83 18.00
N PRO A 347 -3.04 8.90 18.16
CA PRO A 347 -3.59 10.22 18.50
C PRO A 347 -4.74 10.62 17.57
N GLY A 348 -5.80 11.18 18.14
CA GLY A 348 -6.97 11.62 17.38
C GLY A 348 -7.97 10.50 17.01
N THR A 349 -7.72 9.24 17.38
CA THR A 349 -8.69 8.14 17.17
C THR A 349 -9.53 7.89 18.43
N PRO A 350 -10.83 7.52 18.29
CA PRO A 350 -11.67 7.26 19.45
C PRO A 350 -11.13 6.17 20.39
N ALA A 351 -10.62 5.07 19.85
CA ALA A 351 -10.13 3.95 20.66
C ALA A 351 -8.86 4.28 21.46
N ALA A 352 -8.11 5.32 21.09
CA ALA A 352 -6.89 5.71 21.78
C ALA A 352 -7.12 6.20 23.22
N ILE A 353 -8.31 6.74 23.50
CA ILE A 353 -8.67 7.34 24.79
C ILE A 353 -9.62 6.47 25.62
N TRP A 354 -9.85 5.22 25.22
CA TRP A 354 -10.69 4.30 26.01
C TRP A 354 -9.93 3.81 27.25
N ASP A 355 -10.62 3.70 28.37
CA ASP A 355 -10.00 3.36 29.66
C ASP A 355 -9.60 1.87 29.77
N ASN A 356 -10.20 1.00 28.95
CA ASN A 356 -9.99 -0.45 28.98
C ASN A 356 -8.84 -0.93 28.08
N GLN A 357 -7.76 -0.16 28.01
CA GLN A 357 -6.53 -0.56 27.30
C GLN A 357 -5.93 -1.83 27.89
N LEU A 358 -5.47 -2.73 27.05
CA LEU A 358 -4.75 -3.93 27.47
C LEU A 358 -3.27 -3.62 27.74
N SER A 359 -2.66 -4.37 28.65
CA SER A 359 -1.23 -4.26 28.90
C SER A 359 -0.40 -4.73 27.70
N GLU A 360 0.79 -4.19 27.55
CA GLU A 360 1.71 -4.58 26.47
C GLU A 360 2.08 -6.07 26.53
N GLN A 361 2.13 -6.64 27.75
CA GLN A 361 2.37 -8.07 27.93
C GLN A 361 1.27 -8.92 27.28
N VAL A 362 -0.01 -8.60 27.51
CA VAL A 362 -1.15 -9.31 26.93
C VAL A 362 -1.15 -9.16 25.40
N LYS A 363 -0.90 -7.96 24.90
CA LYS A 363 -0.82 -7.71 23.46
C LYS A 363 0.30 -8.51 22.79
N SER A 364 1.48 -8.54 23.43
CA SER A 364 2.65 -9.30 22.95
C SER A 364 2.38 -10.81 22.93
N ASP A 365 1.80 -11.36 23.99
CA ASP A 365 1.43 -12.78 24.05
C ASP A 365 0.46 -13.15 22.92
N ARG A 366 -0.63 -12.39 22.76
CA ARG A 366 -1.62 -12.63 21.71
C ARG A 366 -1.01 -12.53 20.32
N LEU A 367 -0.15 -11.54 20.08
CA LEU A 367 0.54 -11.38 18.80
C LEU A 367 1.46 -12.57 18.49
N GLN A 368 2.20 -13.09 19.48
CA GLN A 368 3.07 -14.26 19.31
C GLN A 368 2.26 -15.51 18.99
N ARG A 369 1.17 -15.77 19.70
CA ARG A 369 0.27 -16.92 19.47
C ARG A 369 -0.35 -16.84 18.08
N LEU A 370 -0.84 -15.66 17.66
CA LEU A 370 -1.38 -15.45 16.33
C LEU A 370 -0.31 -15.66 15.25
N ASN A 371 0.88 -15.12 15.42
CA ASN A 371 1.98 -15.27 14.45
C ASN A 371 2.39 -16.74 14.27
N HIS A 372 2.42 -17.52 15.36
CA HIS A 372 2.70 -18.95 15.30
C HIS A 372 1.65 -19.70 14.46
N LEU A 373 0.36 -19.45 14.71
CA LEU A 373 -0.73 -20.05 13.93
C LEU A 373 -0.65 -19.64 12.47
N VAL A 374 -0.41 -18.37 12.18
CA VAL A 374 -0.27 -17.85 10.81
C VAL A 374 0.86 -18.55 10.05
N ALA A 375 2.02 -18.72 10.68
CA ALA A 375 3.16 -19.39 10.05
C ALA A 375 2.83 -20.86 9.73
N THR A 376 2.16 -21.57 10.64
CA THR A 376 1.71 -22.95 10.46
C THR A 376 0.72 -23.04 9.29
N LYS A 377 -0.32 -22.21 9.30
CA LYS A 377 -1.35 -22.23 8.24
C LYS A 377 -0.80 -21.81 6.87
N ALA A 378 0.08 -20.83 6.82
CA ALA A 378 0.75 -20.43 5.59
C ALA A 378 1.64 -21.55 5.02
N ALA A 379 2.31 -22.32 5.89
CA ALA A 379 3.09 -23.50 5.46
C ALA A 379 2.19 -24.59 4.89
N GLU A 380 1.11 -24.95 5.60
CA GLU A 380 0.10 -25.92 5.13
C GLU A 380 -0.47 -25.49 3.77
N ARG A 381 -0.89 -24.22 3.65
CA ARG A 381 -1.48 -23.68 2.43
C ARG A 381 -0.50 -23.64 1.26
N SER A 382 0.78 -23.44 1.52
CA SER A 382 1.84 -23.41 0.50
C SER A 382 2.07 -24.78 -0.14
N GLN A 383 1.77 -25.90 0.55
CA GLN A 383 1.96 -27.25 -0.01
C GLN A 383 1.20 -27.47 -1.32
N ARG A 384 0.11 -26.76 -1.56
CA ARG A 384 -0.64 -26.87 -2.81
C ARG A 384 0.16 -26.50 -4.06
N TYR A 385 1.23 -25.72 -3.91
CA TYR A 385 2.08 -25.32 -5.03
C TYR A 385 3.13 -26.36 -5.41
N LEU A 386 3.50 -27.27 -4.50
CA LEU A 386 4.56 -28.25 -4.74
C LEU A 386 4.27 -29.11 -5.95
N GLY A 387 5.19 -29.16 -6.91
CA GLY A 387 5.08 -29.92 -8.16
C GLY A 387 4.20 -29.28 -9.24
N ARG A 388 3.46 -28.20 -8.94
CA ARG A 388 2.65 -27.45 -9.92
C ARG A 388 3.54 -26.60 -10.83
N ILE A 389 2.98 -26.26 -11.99
CA ILE A 389 3.55 -25.28 -12.91
C ILE A 389 2.80 -23.97 -12.70
N GLU A 390 3.53 -22.95 -12.26
CA GLU A 390 3.00 -21.60 -12.01
C GLU A 390 3.57 -20.62 -13.04
N GLU A 391 2.75 -19.62 -13.40
CA GLU A 391 3.19 -18.51 -14.22
C GLU A 391 3.78 -17.41 -13.33
N ILE A 392 5.05 -17.08 -13.56
CA ILE A 392 5.81 -16.09 -12.77
C ILE A 392 6.13 -14.89 -13.64
N LEU A 393 5.77 -13.70 -13.20
CA LEU A 393 6.33 -12.45 -13.74
C LEU A 393 7.67 -12.19 -13.05
N VAL A 394 8.75 -12.24 -13.82
CA VAL A 394 10.10 -12.02 -13.28
C VAL A 394 10.35 -10.52 -13.09
N GLU A 395 10.67 -10.13 -11.87
CA GLU A 395 10.79 -8.73 -11.46
C GLU A 395 12.24 -8.30 -11.32
N ASP A 396 13.06 -9.05 -10.59
CA ASP A 396 14.42 -8.64 -10.25
C ASP A 396 15.33 -9.82 -9.87
N VAL A 397 16.59 -9.52 -9.58
CA VAL A 397 17.57 -10.46 -9.01
C VAL A 397 17.25 -10.70 -7.53
N ASN A 398 17.46 -11.93 -7.05
CA ASN A 398 17.40 -12.21 -5.63
C ASN A 398 18.55 -11.46 -4.90
N PRO A 399 18.24 -10.50 -3.99
CA PRO A 399 19.28 -9.70 -3.33
C PRO A 399 20.21 -10.53 -2.42
N LYS A 400 19.84 -11.79 -2.12
CA LYS A 400 20.65 -12.71 -1.30
C LYS A 400 21.45 -13.71 -2.12
N ASP A 401 21.12 -13.88 -3.38
CA ASP A 401 21.76 -14.85 -4.29
C ASP A 401 21.65 -14.37 -5.75
N ALA A 402 22.72 -13.80 -6.25
CA ALA A 402 22.79 -13.25 -7.61
C ALA A 402 22.62 -14.28 -8.72
N SER A 403 22.71 -15.59 -8.43
CA SER A 403 22.46 -16.67 -9.39
C SER A 403 20.96 -16.92 -9.59
N GLN A 404 20.12 -16.31 -8.78
CA GLN A 404 18.66 -16.46 -8.83
C GLN A 404 18.00 -15.14 -9.23
N VAL A 405 16.92 -15.26 -9.98
CA VAL A 405 15.96 -14.19 -10.20
C VAL A 405 14.73 -14.44 -9.35
N MET A 406 13.97 -13.38 -9.09
CA MET A 406 12.73 -13.45 -8.33
C MET A 406 11.58 -12.81 -9.09
N GLY A 407 10.38 -13.30 -8.82
CA GLY A 407 9.15 -12.77 -9.37
C GLY A 407 7.94 -13.23 -8.57
N ARG A 408 6.74 -12.99 -9.10
CA ARG A 408 5.51 -13.34 -8.41
C ARG A 408 4.57 -14.16 -9.26
N THR A 409 3.91 -15.13 -8.61
CA THR A 409 2.76 -15.85 -9.19
C THR A 409 1.56 -14.91 -9.34
N ARG A 410 0.52 -15.34 -10.07
CA ARG A 410 -0.78 -14.66 -10.09
C ARG A 410 -1.36 -14.53 -8.67
N GLY A 411 -1.18 -15.53 -7.80
CA GLY A 411 -1.54 -15.49 -6.37
C GLY A 411 -0.61 -14.62 -5.49
N ASN A 412 0.26 -13.79 -6.08
CA ASN A 412 1.19 -12.88 -5.39
C ASN A 412 2.26 -13.59 -4.53
N ARG A 413 2.54 -14.87 -4.79
CA ARG A 413 3.61 -15.59 -4.09
C ARG A 413 4.98 -15.23 -4.64
N LEU A 414 5.88 -14.78 -3.77
CA LEU A 414 7.28 -14.58 -4.12
C LEU A 414 7.90 -15.92 -4.51
N THR A 415 8.51 -15.96 -5.69
CA THR A 415 9.10 -17.19 -6.25
C THR A 415 10.53 -16.90 -6.70
N PHE A 416 11.45 -17.76 -6.30
CA PHE A 416 12.85 -17.76 -6.71
C PHE A 416 13.11 -18.84 -7.74
N LEU A 417 13.89 -18.52 -8.76
CA LEU A 417 14.30 -19.48 -9.81
C LEU A 417 15.71 -19.15 -10.31
N THR A 418 16.45 -20.16 -10.70
CA THR A 418 17.76 -19.97 -11.35
C THR A 418 17.55 -19.39 -12.74
N GLY A 419 18.27 -18.33 -13.08
CA GLY A 419 18.17 -17.71 -14.41
C GLY A 419 18.94 -16.40 -14.52
N ASN A 420 19.11 -15.94 -15.75
CA ASN A 420 19.76 -14.68 -16.06
C ASN A 420 18.72 -13.56 -16.09
N ILE A 421 18.92 -12.51 -15.28
CA ILE A 421 17.99 -11.38 -15.19
C ILE A 421 17.89 -10.60 -16.51
N GLU A 422 19.01 -10.45 -17.24
CA GLU A 422 19.01 -9.74 -18.53
C GLU A 422 18.09 -10.39 -19.57
N GLU A 423 17.91 -11.72 -19.46
CA GLU A 423 17.05 -12.47 -20.35
C GLU A 423 15.61 -12.57 -19.85
N LEU A 424 15.39 -12.56 -18.54
CA LEU A 424 14.11 -12.92 -17.93
C LEU A 424 13.31 -11.74 -17.38
N ARG A 425 13.94 -10.60 -17.11
CA ARG A 425 13.27 -9.42 -16.54
C ARG A 425 12.05 -9.02 -17.36
N GLY A 426 10.90 -8.86 -16.71
CA GLY A 426 9.63 -8.48 -17.33
C GLY A 426 8.96 -9.59 -18.13
N LYS A 427 9.50 -10.80 -18.17
CA LYS A 427 8.85 -11.93 -18.85
C LYS A 427 7.95 -12.73 -17.92
N LEU A 428 6.84 -13.20 -18.49
CA LEU A 428 6.01 -14.24 -17.90
C LEU A 428 6.59 -15.60 -18.25
N VAL A 429 7.05 -16.33 -17.25
CA VAL A 429 7.67 -17.65 -17.43
C VAL A 429 6.89 -18.74 -16.68
N LYS A 430 6.80 -19.91 -17.26
CA LYS A 430 6.24 -21.10 -16.60
C LYS A 430 7.32 -21.76 -15.75
N VAL A 431 7.04 -21.96 -14.47
CA VAL A 431 8.00 -22.48 -13.48
C VAL A 431 7.38 -23.67 -12.77
N LYS A 432 8.06 -24.80 -12.80
CA LYS A 432 7.71 -25.97 -11.98
C LYS A 432 8.24 -25.74 -10.57
N ILE A 433 7.33 -25.69 -9.59
CA ILE A 433 7.68 -25.46 -8.18
C ILE A 433 8.31 -26.71 -7.59
N THR A 434 9.51 -26.60 -7.08
CA THR A 434 10.31 -27.70 -6.50
C THR A 434 10.44 -27.62 -4.98
N GLU A 435 10.30 -26.43 -4.39
CA GLU A 435 10.35 -26.21 -2.95
C GLU A 435 9.29 -25.19 -2.54
N VAL A 436 8.68 -25.38 -1.37
CA VAL A 436 7.70 -24.47 -0.79
C VAL A 436 8.09 -24.08 0.63
N ARG A 437 7.94 -22.81 0.94
CA ARG A 437 8.09 -22.23 2.28
C ARG A 437 6.81 -21.48 2.65
N PRO A 438 6.60 -21.11 3.90
CA PRO A 438 5.36 -20.43 4.32
C PRO A 438 4.99 -19.22 3.44
N PHE A 439 5.99 -18.45 2.99
CA PHE A 439 5.76 -17.18 2.27
C PHE A 439 6.51 -17.06 0.93
N SER A 440 7.22 -18.10 0.50
CA SER A 440 7.95 -18.11 -0.77
C SER A 440 8.00 -19.50 -1.39
N LEU A 441 8.27 -19.50 -2.68
CA LEU A 441 8.41 -20.71 -3.50
C LEU A 441 9.80 -20.72 -4.15
N THR A 442 10.28 -21.90 -4.51
CA THR A 442 11.46 -22.06 -5.38
C THR A 442 11.07 -23.01 -6.51
N GLY A 443 11.56 -22.74 -7.72
CA GLY A 443 11.24 -23.60 -8.87
C GLY A 443 12.27 -23.51 -9.98
N VAL A 444 12.02 -24.27 -11.03
CA VAL A 444 12.83 -24.33 -12.25
C VAL A 444 11.96 -23.96 -13.45
N ILE A 445 12.52 -23.29 -14.43
CA ILE A 445 11.83 -22.96 -15.69
C ILE A 445 11.43 -24.27 -16.37
N PHE A 446 10.14 -24.31 -16.79
CA PHE A 446 9.54 -25.49 -17.39
C PHE A 446 9.54 -25.40 -18.92
#